data_b62747217c2e85fd23f433100d3bf408
#
_entry.id   b62747217c2e85fd23f433100d3bf408
#
_cell.length_a   1.000
_cell.length_b   1.000
_cell.length_c   1.000
_cell.angle_alpha   90.00
_cell.angle_beta   90.00
_cell.angle_gamma   90.00
#
_symmetry.space_group_name_H-M   'P 1'
#
loop_
_entity.id
_entity.type
_entity.pdbx_description
1 polymer ?
#
loop_
_entity_poly.entity_id
_entity_poly.type
_entity_poly.pdbx_seq_one_letter_code
_entity_poly.pdbx_strand_id
1 'polypeptide(L)'
;NLIGDAWVPIGPAPIPNGQVAAGPSTAVSGRVISIAVHPTNPNIVYAGTAQGGLYRTINGGTTWTPIMDNAQSLAIGAIAISPSSPETVYVGTGEPNFSGDSYFGVGVYRIDNASTTATLNGPFNLDAGAANIFSGRAIGKIIVHPTNPAVIFVCSTSGVGGIISASGTTPSRGIYRCDNA
;
A
#
# COMPACT_ATOMS: atom_id res chain seq x y z
N ASN A 1 -30.04 10.92 -8.67
CA ASN A 1 -29.22 12.08 -8.32
C ASN A 1 -27.78 11.64 -8.33
N LEU A 2 -26.98 12.19 -9.24
CA LEU A 2 -25.55 12.01 -9.23
C LEU A 2 -24.97 12.75 -8.02
N ILE A 3 -24.09 12.09 -7.28
CA ILE A 3 -23.34 12.74 -6.19
C ILE A 3 -22.19 13.49 -6.84
N GLY A 4 -22.32 14.82 -6.95
CA GLY A 4 -21.30 15.67 -7.55
C GLY A 4 -21.31 15.68 -9.07
N ASP A 5 -20.21 16.14 -9.64
CA ASP A 5 -19.96 16.17 -11.08
C ASP A 5 -19.69 14.77 -11.65
N ALA A 6 -19.60 14.67 -12.96
CA ALA A 6 -19.28 13.43 -13.64
C ALA A 6 -17.90 12.89 -13.19
N TRP A 7 -17.80 11.56 -13.04
CA TRP A 7 -16.53 10.91 -12.74
C TRP A 7 -15.53 11.14 -13.88
N VAL A 8 -14.33 11.62 -13.54
CA VAL A 8 -13.23 11.86 -14.50
C VAL A 8 -12.07 10.96 -14.11
N PRO A 9 -11.47 10.23 -15.05
CA PRO A 9 -10.25 9.48 -14.78
C PRO A 9 -9.09 10.47 -14.53
N ILE A 10 -8.39 10.29 -13.42
CA ILE A 10 -7.23 11.12 -13.05
C ILE A 10 -5.91 10.35 -13.12
N GLY A 11 -5.91 9.15 -13.69
CA GLY A 11 -4.71 8.35 -13.95
C GLY A 11 -4.61 7.07 -13.13
N PRO A 12 -3.53 6.33 -13.29
CA PRO A 12 -2.54 6.53 -14.35
C PRO A 12 -3.11 6.25 -15.75
N ALA A 13 -2.53 6.90 -16.76
CA ALA A 13 -2.93 6.64 -18.15
C ALA A 13 -2.62 5.19 -18.54
N PRO A 14 -3.40 4.58 -19.45
CA PRO A 14 -3.13 3.23 -19.91
C PRO A 14 -1.72 3.11 -20.51
N ILE A 15 -1.07 1.98 -20.22
CA ILE A 15 0.21 1.62 -20.82
C ILE A 15 -0.09 1.06 -22.21
N PRO A 16 0.34 1.72 -23.31
CA PRO A 16 0.11 1.20 -24.66
C PRO A 16 0.92 -0.08 -24.87
N ASN A 17 0.36 -0.99 -25.66
CA ASN A 17 1.01 -2.28 -25.99
C ASN A 17 1.37 -3.13 -24.76
N GLY A 18 0.57 -3.07 -23.71
CA GLY A 18 0.76 -3.90 -22.52
C GLY A 18 0.63 -5.38 -22.85
N GLN A 19 1.38 -6.21 -22.15
CA GLN A 19 1.31 -7.65 -22.32
C GLN A 19 0.02 -8.20 -21.70
N VAL A 20 -0.74 -8.95 -22.49
CA VAL A 20 -1.91 -9.71 -22.04
C VAL A 20 -1.66 -11.20 -22.24
N ALA A 21 -2.31 -12.03 -21.42
CA ALA A 21 -2.07 -13.49 -21.41
C ALA A 21 -2.47 -14.17 -22.74
N ALA A 22 -3.40 -13.59 -23.48
CA ALA A 22 -3.83 -14.11 -24.79
C ALA A 22 -4.36 -12.95 -25.65
N GLY A 23 -3.99 -12.95 -26.92
CA GLY A 23 -4.46 -11.95 -27.90
C GLY A 23 -3.43 -10.89 -28.25
N PRO A 24 -3.81 -9.94 -29.11
CA PRO A 24 -2.94 -8.83 -29.49
C PRO A 24 -2.66 -7.92 -28.30
N SER A 25 -1.46 -7.34 -28.23
CA SER A 25 -1.12 -6.34 -27.24
C SER A 25 -2.09 -5.17 -27.28
N THR A 26 -2.72 -4.88 -26.17
CA THR A 26 -3.67 -3.77 -25.99
C THR A 26 -3.20 -2.84 -24.89
N ALA A 27 -3.85 -1.70 -24.77
CA ALA A 27 -3.59 -0.82 -23.63
C ALA A 27 -4.01 -1.51 -22.33
N VAL A 28 -3.12 -1.49 -21.33
CA VAL A 28 -3.37 -2.02 -19.99
C VAL A 28 -3.19 -0.93 -18.94
N SER A 29 -3.81 -1.10 -17.78
CA SER A 29 -3.57 -0.26 -16.61
C SER A 29 -3.14 -1.10 -15.43
N GLY A 30 -2.37 -0.51 -14.52
CA GLY A 30 -2.01 -1.14 -13.26
C GLY A 30 -3.24 -1.26 -12.34
N ARG A 31 -3.28 -2.32 -11.54
CA ARG A 31 -4.32 -2.52 -10.53
C ARG A 31 -4.00 -1.70 -9.29
N VAL A 32 -4.83 -0.71 -8.97
CA VAL A 32 -4.78 0.04 -7.72
C VAL A 32 -5.57 -0.70 -6.66
N ILE A 33 -4.96 -0.95 -5.51
CA ILE A 33 -5.52 -1.72 -4.39
C ILE A 33 -5.99 -0.81 -3.27
N SER A 34 -5.24 0.24 -3.00
CA SER A 34 -5.52 1.15 -1.89
C SER A 34 -5.27 2.58 -2.29
N ILE A 35 -6.08 3.48 -1.77
CA ILE A 35 -5.93 4.91 -1.99
C ILE A 35 -6.10 5.66 -0.66
N ALA A 36 -5.32 6.70 -0.46
CA ALA A 36 -5.47 7.59 0.68
C ALA A 36 -5.30 9.05 0.24
N VAL A 37 -6.24 9.89 0.67
CA VAL A 37 -6.25 11.32 0.37
C VAL A 37 -5.79 12.08 1.61
N HIS A 38 -4.91 13.04 1.44
CA HIS A 38 -4.41 13.89 2.52
C HIS A 38 -5.59 14.65 3.18
N PRO A 39 -5.70 14.67 4.52
CA PRO A 39 -6.89 15.12 5.22
C PRO A 39 -7.25 16.59 5.02
N THR A 40 -6.27 17.43 4.67
CA THR A 40 -6.47 18.89 4.51
C THR A 40 -6.08 19.41 3.13
N ASN A 41 -5.49 18.59 2.26
CA ASN A 41 -5.13 18.98 0.91
C ASN A 41 -5.53 17.89 -0.10
N PRO A 42 -6.68 18.02 -0.79
CA PRO A 42 -7.18 16.99 -1.70
C PRO A 42 -6.30 16.80 -2.95
N ASN A 43 -5.35 17.70 -3.22
CA ASN A 43 -4.40 17.52 -4.31
C ASN A 43 -3.30 16.52 -4.00
N ILE A 44 -3.14 16.13 -2.72
CA ILE A 44 -2.17 15.11 -2.29
C ILE A 44 -2.91 13.79 -2.10
N VAL A 45 -2.55 12.83 -2.94
CA VAL A 45 -3.16 11.49 -2.92
C VAL A 45 -2.05 10.44 -3.04
N TYR A 46 -2.21 9.37 -2.30
CA TYR A 46 -1.35 8.19 -2.36
C TYR A 46 -2.14 7.03 -2.97
N ALA A 47 -1.55 6.33 -3.93
CA ALA A 47 -2.13 5.16 -4.59
C ALA A 47 -1.19 3.96 -4.47
N GLY A 48 -1.66 2.93 -3.81
CA GLY A 48 -0.96 1.65 -3.65
C GLY A 48 -1.41 0.67 -4.71
N THR A 49 -0.46 0.10 -5.39
CA THR A 49 -0.69 -0.81 -6.51
C THR A 49 -0.39 -2.26 -6.14
N ALA A 50 -0.92 -3.18 -6.95
CA ALA A 50 -0.76 -4.62 -6.71
C ALA A 50 0.70 -5.07 -6.66
N GLN A 51 1.55 -4.52 -7.54
CA GLN A 51 2.96 -4.91 -7.66
C GLN A 51 3.87 -3.76 -8.14
N GLY A 52 3.37 -2.55 -8.20
CA GLY A 52 4.10 -1.36 -8.65
C GLY A 52 4.50 -0.41 -7.53
N GLY A 53 4.32 -0.80 -6.27
CA GLY A 53 4.64 0.05 -5.13
C GLY A 53 3.61 1.15 -4.86
N LEU A 54 4.08 2.19 -4.20
CA LEU A 54 3.29 3.34 -3.79
C LEU A 54 3.61 4.55 -4.66
N TYR A 55 2.57 5.15 -5.21
CA TYR A 55 2.64 6.39 -5.98
C TYR A 55 2.02 7.54 -5.18
N ARG A 56 2.57 8.73 -5.38
CA ARG A 56 2.05 9.98 -4.83
C ARG A 56 1.79 10.98 -5.95
N THR A 57 0.66 11.67 -5.87
CA THR A 57 0.43 12.94 -6.56
C THR A 57 0.38 14.08 -5.55
N ILE A 58 0.79 15.28 -5.96
CA ILE A 58 0.66 16.52 -5.17
C ILE A 58 -0.12 17.59 -5.95
N ASN A 59 -0.67 17.23 -7.10
CA ASN A 59 -1.36 18.15 -8.04
C ASN A 59 -2.66 17.55 -8.58
N GLY A 60 -3.40 16.84 -7.72
CA GLY A 60 -4.73 16.33 -8.03
C GLY A 60 -4.74 15.22 -9.10
N GLY A 61 -3.65 14.46 -9.23
CA GLY A 61 -3.57 13.35 -10.18
C GLY A 61 -2.96 13.72 -11.54
N THR A 62 -2.55 14.98 -11.76
CA THR A 62 -1.93 15.39 -13.02
C THR A 62 -0.60 14.68 -13.26
N THR A 63 0.20 14.52 -12.21
CA THR A 63 1.44 13.71 -12.26
C THR A 63 1.52 12.80 -11.03
N TRP A 64 2.16 11.64 -11.23
CA TRP A 64 2.38 10.65 -10.18
C TRP A 64 3.86 10.33 -10.06
N THR A 65 4.36 10.27 -8.82
CA THR A 65 5.75 9.96 -8.50
C THR A 65 5.80 8.70 -7.65
N PRO A 66 6.60 7.68 -8.01
CA PRO A 66 6.83 6.53 -7.14
C PRO A 66 7.67 6.96 -5.93
N ILE A 67 7.29 6.51 -4.74
CA ILE A 67 7.98 6.88 -3.49
C ILE A 67 8.35 5.68 -2.63
N MET A 68 8.31 4.47 -3.20
CA MET A 68 8.58 3.23 -2.45
C MET A 68 9.39 2.20 -3.26
N ASP A 69 10.09 2.61 -4.33
CA ASP A 69 10.78 1.70 -5.26
C ASP A 69 11.90 0.86 -4.60
N ASN A 70 12.45 1.33 -3.48
CA ASN A 70 13.49 0.62 -2.73
C ASN A 70 12.95 -0.35 -1.67
N ALA A 71 11.63 -0.57 -1.59
CA ALA A 71 11.04 -1.50 -0.65
C ALA A 71 11.28 -2.96 -1.08
N GLN A 72 11.33 -3.86 -0.09
CA GLN A 72 11.50 -5.31 -0.33
C GLN A 72 10.25 -5.96 -0.95
N SER A 73 9.09 -5.31 -0.86
CA SER A 73 7.85 -5.73 -1.51
C SER A 73 7.13 -4.50 -2.07
N LEU A 74 6.78 -4.57 -3.34
CA LEU A 74 6.01 -3.55 -4.05
C LEU A 74 4.52 -3.90 -4.15
N ALA A 75 4.10 -5.03 -3.59
CA ALA A 75 2.69 -5.37 -3.46
C ALA A 75 2.10 -4.60 -2.28
N ILE A 76 1.18 -3.67 -2.55
CA ILE A 76 0.58 -2.82 -1.53
C ILE A 76 -0.82 -3.34 -1.19
N GLY A 77 -1.11 -3.51 0.10
CA GLY A 77 -2.43 -3.92 0.58
C GLY A 77 -3.20 -2.80 1.27
N ALA A 78 -2.51 -1.95 2.02
CA ALA A 78 -3.16 -0.89 2.78
C ALA A 78 -2.30 0.37 2.86
N ILE A 79 -2.95 1.53 2.90
CA ILE A 79 -2.33 2.83 3.15
C ILE A 79 -3.13 3.52 4.26
N ALA A 80 -2.43 4.14 5.21
CA ALA A 80 -3.06 4.98 6.24
C ALA A 80 -2.22 6.23 6.49
N ILE A 81 -2.84 7.39 6.34
CA ILE A 81 -2.24 8.68 6.70
C ILE A 81 -2.52 8.95 8.18
N SER A 82 -1.51 9.40 8.91
CA SER A 82 -1.72 9.81 10.29
C SER A 82 -2.59 11.07 10.37
N PRO A 83 -3.71 11.06 11.10
CA PRO A 83 -4.58 12.24 11.19
C PRO A 83 -3.92 13.43 11.88
N SER A 84 -3.10 13.17 12.90
CA SER A 84 -2.41 14.21 13.67
C SER A 84 -1.05 14.62 13.10
N SER A 85 -0.51 13.84 12.16
CA SER A 85 0.76 14.11 11.47
C SER A 85 0.68 13.66 10.02
N PRO A 86 0.00 14.40 9.12
CA PRO A 86 -0.30 13.94 7.76
C PRO A 86 0.93 13.69 6.88
N GLU A 87 2.09 14.18 7.29
CA GLU A 87 3.38 13.86 6.65
C GLU A 87 3.89 12.45 7.00
N THR A 88 3.23 11.76 7.93
CA THR A 88 3.51 10.37 8.29
C THR A 88 2.47 9.46 7.65
N VAL A 89 2.91 8.59 6.75
CA VAL A 89 2.08 7.62 6.04
C VAL A 89 2.56 6.20 6.33
N TYR A 90 1.64 5.34 6.72
CA TYR A 90 1.90 3.91 6.92
C TYR A 90 1.43 3.11 5.71
N VAL A 91 2.24 2.16 5.30
CA VAL A 91 2.00 1.32 4.12
C VAL A 91 2.16 -0.14 4.49
N GLY A 92 1.10 -0.89 4.37
CA GLY A 92 1.09 -2.34 4.54
C GLY A 92 1.33 -3.04 3.22
N THR A 93 2.27 -3.98 3.22
CA THR A 93 2.62 -4.75 2.03
C THR A 93 1.85 -6.06 1.94
N GLY A 94 1.81 -6.64 0.74
CA GLY A 94 1.07 -7.83 0.40
C GLY A 94 -0.34 -7.53 -0.09
N GLU A 95 -0.74 -8.17 -1.16
CA GLU A 95 -2.05 -7.99 -1.77
C GLU A 95 -3.08 -8.94 -1.14
N PRO A 96 -4.16 -8.41 -0.50
CA PRO A 96 -5.14 -9.25 0.19
C PRO A 96 -6.22 -9.85 -0.71
N ASN A 97 -6.19 -9.62 -2.01
CA ASN A 97 -7.31 -9.89 -2.93
C ASN A 97 -7.46 -11.35 -3.38
N PHE A 98 -6.59 -12.27 -2.97
CA PHE A 98 -6.66 -13.70 -3.30
C PHE A 98 -6.74 -14.00 -4.80
N SER A 99 -6.02 -13.26 -5.60
CA SER A 99 -5.90 -13.49 -7.04
C SER A 99 -4.68 -14.39 -7.32
N GLY A 100 -4.70 -15.14 -8.42
CA GLY A 100 -3.58 -16.00 -8.81
C GLY A 100 -2.28 -15.26 -9.12
N ASP A 101 -2.35 -13.93 -9.27
CA ASP A 101 -1.22 -13.03 -9.47
C ASP A 101 -0.92 -12.13 -8.25
N SER A 102 -1.57 -12.38 -7.11
CA SER A 102 -1.30 -11.66 -5.85
C SER A 102 0.07 -12.04 -5.29
N TYR A 103 0.70 -11.08 -4.60
CA TYR A 103 1.96 -11.30 -3.90
C TYR A 103 1.79 -11.04 -2.39
N PHE A 104 2.48 -11.85 -1.59
CA PHE A 104 2.56 -11.64 -0.15
C PHE A 104 3.49 -10.46 0.18
N GLY A 105 3.31 -9.91 1.37
CA GLY A 105 4.09 -8.81 1.89
C GLY A 105 5.21 -9.24 2.82
N VAL A 106 5.92 -8.23 3.31
CA VAL A 106 7.04 -8.35 4.24
C VAL A 106 6.81 -7.58 5.55
N GLY A 107 5.71 -6.86 5.66
CA GLY A 107 5.36 -6.06 6.85
C GLY A 107 4.85 -4.67 6.52
N VAL A 108 5.00 -3.77 7.47
CA VAL A 108 4.57 -2.38 7.40
C VAL A 108 5.77 -1.48 7.19
N TYR A 109 5.62 -0.49 6.33
CA TYR A 109 6.56 0.62 6.18
C TYR A 109 5.96 1.90 6.73
N ARG A 110 6.82 2.79 7.22
CA ARG A 110 6.48 4.18 7.53
C ARG A 110 7.21 5.11 6.56
N ILE A 111 6.50 6.05 6.02
CA ILE A 111 7.04 7.11 5.17
C ILE A 111 6.91 8.42 5.92
N ASP A 112 8.03 9.05 6.19
CA ASP A 112 8.10 10.39 6.77
C ASP A 112 8.29 11.43 5.66
N ASN A 113 7.83 12.67 5.88
CA ASN A 113 7.83 13.75 4.89
C ASN A 113 7.17 13.33 3.57
N ALA A 114 6.06 12.61 3.69
CA ALA A 114 5.46 11.89 2.58
C ALA A 114 4.99 12.78 1.42
N SER A 115 4.62 14.04 1.68
CA SER A 115 4.20 14.99 0.64
C SER A 115 5.38 15.70 -0.06
N THR A 116 6.58 15.61 0.51
CA THR A 116 7.77 16.32 0.02
C THR A 116 8.91 15.35 -0.33
N THR A 117 9.95 15.32 0.49
CA THR A 117 11.09 14.40 0.33
C THR A 117 10.84 13.14 1.15
N ALA A 118 10.08 12.22 0.57
CA ALA A 118 9.67 11.00 1.24
C ALA A 118 10.86 10.17 1.73
N THR A 119 10.84 9.79 3.00
CA THR A 119 11.83 8.91 3.62
C THR A 119 11.17 7.60 4.00
N LEU A 120 11.59 6.50 3.38
CA LEU A 120 11.06 5.16 3.61
C LEU A 120 11.77 4.48 4.77
N ASN A 121 11.02 4.05 5.78
CA ASN A 121 11.50 3.32 6.96
C ASN A 121 10.79 1.96 7.05
N GLY A 122 11.53 0.91 7.41
CA GLY A 122 10.99 -0.45 7.53
C GLY A 122 11.71 -1.47 6.63
N PRO A 123 11.17 -2.68 6.45
CA PRO A 123 9.86 -3.11 6.95
C PRO A 123 9.84 -3.35 8.47
N PHE A 124 8.79 -2.88 9.13
CA PHE A 124 8.49 -3.23 10.52
C PHE A 124 7.68 -4.52 10.51
N ASN A 125 8.30 -5.61 10.96
CA ASN A 125 7.73 -6.95 10.87
C ASN A 125 8.08 -7.86 12.06
N LEU A 126 8.69 -7.30 13.11
CA LEU A 126 9.08 -8.04 14.30
C LEU A 126 8.20 -7.65 15.49
N ASP A 127 7.89 -8.63 16.34
CA ASP A 127 7.32 -8.39 17.66
C ASP A 127 8.40 -8.06 18.72
N ALA A 128 7.98 -7.84 19.96
CA ALA A 128 8.90 -7.54 21.08
C ALA A 128 9.88 -8.68 21.39
N GLY A 129 9.59 -9.90 20.95
CA GLY A 129 10.46 -11.06 21.06
C GLY A 129 11.37 -11.26 19.85
N ALA A 130 11.40 -10.32 18.92
CA ALA A 130 12.11 -10.39 17.63
C ALA A 130 11.62 -11.52 16.70
N ALA A 131 10.42 -12.03 16.93
CA ALA A 131 9.79 -12.97 16.01
C ALA A 131 9.14 -12.22 14.85
N ASN A 132 9.30 -12.74 13.63
CA ASN A 132 8.65 -12.15 12.46
C ASN A 132 7.15 -12.46 12.47
N ILE A 133 6.32 -11.39 12.38
CA ILE A 133 4.87 -11.49 12.50
C ILE A 133 4.11 -11.17 11.20
N PHE A 134 4.78 -10.71 10.16
CA PHE A 134 4.12 -10.29 8.92
C PHE A 134 4.70 -10.89 7.63
N SER A 135 5.88 -11.46 7.65
CA SER A 135 6.48 -12.04 6.44
C SER A 135 5.61 -13.15 5.85
N GLY A 136 5.37 -13.09 4.56
CA GLY A 136 4.49 -14.04 3.88
C GLY A 136 2.99 -13.78 4.12
N ARG A 137 2.64 -12.66 4.76
CA ARG A 137 1.25 -12.22 4.97
C ARG A 137 0.91 -11.03 4.09
N ALA A 138 -0.36 -10.71 3.98
CA ALA A 138 -0.84 -9.48 3.39
C ALA A 138 -1.45 -8.59 4.48
N ILE A 139 -1.17 -7.29 4.41
CA ILE A 139 -1.76 -6.30 5.31
C ILE A 139 -2.99 -5.72 4.64
N GLY A 140 -4.17 -6.12 5.11
CA GLY A 140 -5.43 -5.70 4.51
C GLY A 140 -5.97 -4.35 5.02
N LYS A 141 -5.51 -3.90 6.20
CA LYS A 141 -5.92 -2.62 6.77
C LYS A 141 -4.91 -2.11 7.77
N ILE A 142 -4.72 -0.80 7.79
CA ILE A 142 -4.00 -0.07 8.84
C ILE A 142 -4.92 1.04 9.36
N ILE A 143 -4.93 1.23 10.67
CA ILE A 143 -5.59 2.36 11.34
C ILE A 143 -4.56 3.04 12.21
N VAL A 144 -4.42 4.34 12.09
CA VAL A 144 -3.57 5.17 12.93
C VAL A 144 -4.42 5.84 13.99
N HIS A 145 -3.92 5.88 15.22
CA HIS A 145 -4.61 6.57 16.32
C HIS A 145 -4.79 8.06 15.97
N PRO A 146 -5.98 8.67 16.24
CA PRO A 146 -6.30 10.00 15.74
C PRO A 146 -5.39 11.12 16.27
N THR A 147 -4.81 10.97 17.47
CA THR A 147 -4.00 11.99 18.12
C THR A 147 -2.57 11.55 18.46
N ASN A 148 -2.25 10.27 18.26
CA ASN A 148 -0.89 9.75 18.49
C ASN A 148 -0.42 8.97 17.24
N PRO A 149 0.43 9.57 16.39
CA PRO A 149 0.88 8.95 15.15
C PRO A 149 1.68 7.67 15.35
N ALA A 150 2.27 7.45 16.52
CA ALA A 150 3.06 6.25 16.82
C ALA A 150 2.21 5.03 17.18
N VAL A 151 0.91 5.21 17.42
CA VAL A 151 0.00 4.09 17.74
C VAL A 151 -0.77 3.67 16.51
N ILE A 152 -0.54 2.44 16.06
CA ILE A 152 -1.22 1.88 14.89
C ILE A 152 -1.81 0.51 15.20
N PHE A 153 -2.88 0.19 14.48
CA PHE A 153 -3.48 -1.14 14.42
C PHE A 153 -3.38 -1.69 13.00
N VAL A 154 -3.01 -2.94 12.88
CA VAL A 154 -2.74 -3.60 11.61
C VAL A 154 -3.54 -4.89 11.52
N CYS A 155 -4.30 -5.06 10.45
CA CYS A 155 -5.00 -6.32 10.15
C CYS A 155 -4.17 -7.14 9.17
N SER A 156 -3.64 -8.27 9.65
CA SER A 156 -2.90 -9.24 8.85
C SER A 156 -3.85 -10.34 8.36
N THR A 157 -3.73 -10.69 7.09
CA THR A 157 -4.53 -11.74 6.44
C THR A 157 -3.62 -12.74 5.71
N SER A 158 -4.21 -13.72 5.05
CA SER A 158 -3.47 -14.67 4.24
C SER A 158 -2.70 -13.93 3.14
N GLY A 159 -1.41 -14.16 3.06
CA GLY A 159 -0.63 -13.82 1.87
C GLY A 159 -0.75 -14.97 0.87
N VAL A 160 -1.05 -14.63 -0.37
CA VAL A 160 -0.93 -15.53 -1.51
C VAL A 160 0.19 -14.98 -2.37
N GLY A 161 1.12 -15.82 -2.77
CA GLY A 161 2.26 -15.43 -3.58
C GLY A 161 2.12 -15.92 -5.01
N GLY A 162 1.04 -15.56 -5.69
CA GLY A 162 0.79 -16.00 -7.05
C GLY A 162 0.83 -17.53 -7.14
N ILE A 163 1.79 -18.06 -7.89
CA ILE A 163 2.04 -19.50 -8.01
C ILE A 163 2.94 -20.03 -6.87
N ILE A 164 3.55 -19.12 -6.09
CA ILE A 164 4.52 -19.47 -5.05
C ILE A 164 3.91 -19.17 -3.68
N SER A 165 3.70 -20.19 -2.89
CA SER A 165 3.42 -20.03 -1.46
C SER A 165 4.69 -19.52 -0.75
N ALA A 166 4.53 -18.66 0.25
CA ALA A 166 5.64 -18.29 1.13
C ALA A 166 6.27 -19.57 1.71
N SER A 167 7.57 -19.73 1.54
CA SER A 167 8.29 -20.87 2.11
C SER A 167 8.44 -20.73 3.62
N GLY A 168 8.23 -21.80 4.35
CA GLY A 168 8.40 -21.85 5.80
C GLY A 168 7.11 -21.65 6.59
N THR A 169 7.26 -21.51 7.92
CA THR A 169 6.14 -21.27 8.82
C THR A 169 5.69 -19.82 8.72
N THR A 170 4.50 -19.58 8.20
CA THR A 170 3.94 -18.23 8.15
C THR A 170 3.37 -17.82 9.52
N PRO A 171 3.56 -16.56 9.96
CA PRO A 171 3.03 -16.05 11.21
C PRO A 171 1.49 -16.13 11.30
N SER A 172 0.93 -16.00 12.49
CA SER A 172 -0.52 -15.99 12.70
C SER A 172 -1.16 -14.78 12.00
N ARG A 173 -2.38 -14.99 11.51
CA ARG A 173 -3.24 -13.91 11.03
C ARG A 173 -3.95 -13.26 12.21
N GLY A 174 -4.27 -12.00 12.10
CA GLY A 174 -5.02 -11.32 13.17
C GLY A 174 -4.87 -9.82 13.15
N ILE A 175 -5.25 -9.21 14.27
CA ILE A 175 -5.09 -7.79 14.53
C ILE A 175 -3.88 -7.61 15.44
N TYR A 176 -2.99 -6.74 15.02
CA TYR A 176 -1.78 -6.38 15.75
C TYR A 176 -1.82 -4.91 16.13
N ARG A 177 -1.23 -4.57 17.26
CA ARG A 177 -1.07 -3.20 17.73
C ARG A 177 0.41 -2.90 17.91
N CYS A 178 0.84 -1.73 17.47
CA CYS A 178 2.14 -1.15 17.79
C CYS A 178 1.91 0.19 18.50
N ASP A 179 2.65 0.43 19.58
CA ASP A 179 2.57 1.67 20.38
C ASP A 179 3.76 2.61 20.11
N ASN A 180 4.69 2.19 19.26
CA ASN A 180 5.90 2.95 18.91
C ASN A 180 6.30 2.69 17.45
N ALA A 181 5.37 2.96 16.55
CA ALA A 181 5.51 2.75 15.11
C ALA A 181 6.25 3.90 14.40
#